data_e0d954d925c48ebeaa48404bcfa10399
#
_entry.id   e0d954d925c48ebeaa48404bcfa10399
#
_cell.length_a   1.000
_cell.length_b   1.000
_cell.length_c   1.000
_cell.angle_alpha   90.00
_cell.angle_beta   90.00
_cell.angle_gamma   90.00
#
_symmetry.space_group_name_H-M   'P 1'
#
loop_
_entity.id
_entity.type
_entity.pdbx_description
1 polymer ?
#
loop_
_entity_poly.entity_id
_entity_poly.type
_entity_poly.pdbx_seq_one_letter_code
_entity_poly.pdbx_strand_id
1 'polypeptide(L)'
;MKISNDALDIMIQYEPGTLLMVTRSGILRHSLPIAILEKKATVNQDLKTISLHLKEIHEYVYYAIKARERYILKEYHKDGTTVDSINFEKFAEILLPIPPYDEQKRIIIAIKQWLSFIDQLEQDANDLETSIQQTKTKILELAIHGKLVPQDPNDEPAIKLLKRINPKFTPCDNAHKRNHIPNSWIWCTLQDSFDITMGSSPTGDTLNRDNHGIEFHQGKVFFSDRYIQPSDIYTTQPIKIAEPQSILLCVRAPVGTINITDHKICIGRGLCSLTPTKSIDLQYAYYVLQTCSEEFEQKATGSTFKAVGGDVVKKQTIPLPPYNEQQRIVNKIEELFAVLDEIQKSIEA
;
A
#
# COMPACT_ATOMS: atom_id res chain seq x y z
N MET A 1 4.66 28.23 -14.12
CA MET A 1 5.63 29.33 -14.03
C MET A 1 5.05 30.48 -14.82
N LYS A 2 4.97 31.70 -14.26
CA LYS A 2 4.54 32.91 -14.96
C LYS A 2 5.77 33.77 -15.23
N ILE A 3 5.85 34.38 -16.40
CA ILE A 3 6.91 35.31 -16.79
C ILE A 3 6.37 36.74 -16.74
N SER A 4 7.27 37.74 -16.62
CA SER A 4 6.86 39.15 -16.64
C SER A 4 6.38 39.58 -18.01
N ASN A 5 5.54 40.63 -18.09
CA ASN A 5 5.07 41.16 -19.37
C ASN A 5 6.21 41.68 -20.25
N ASP A 6 7.26 42.26 -19.66
CA ASP A 6 8.41 42.76 -20.40
C ASP A 6 9.22 41.64 -21.09
N ALA A 7 9.20 40.42 -20.52
CA ALA A 7 9.83 39.24 -21.15
C ALA A 7 8.99 38.71 -22.34
N LEU A 8 7.69 38.98 -22.38
CA LEU A 8 6.83 38.52 -23.47
C LEU A 8 7.11 39.26 -24.81
N ASP A 9 7.64 40.48 -24.75
CA ASP A 9 7.94 41.27 -25.95
C ASP A 9 9.25 40.75 -26.64
N ILE A 10 10.07 40.00 -25.95
CA ILE A 10 11.34 39.47 -26.43
C ILE A 10 11.25 38.01 -26.85
N MET A 11 10.30 37.25 -26.27
CA MET A 11 10.16 35.80 -26.46
C MET A 11 9.19 35.43 -27.58
N ILE A 12 9.53 34.38 -28.33
CA ILE A 12 8.60 33.83 -29.32
C ILE A 12 7.39 33.25 -28.58
N GLN A 13 6.22 33.69 -28.95
CA GLN A 13 4.93 33.22 -28.44
C GLN A 13 4.28 32.29 -29.45
N TYR A 14 3.82 31.15 -28.97
CA TYR A 14 3.17 30.12 -29.79
C TYR A 14 1.67 30.11 -29.53
N GLU A 15 0.89 29.93 -30.61
CA GLU A 15 -0.56 29.94 -30.59
C GLU A 15 -1.13 28.55 -30.17
N PRO A 16 -2.39 28.51 -29.67
CA PRO A 16 -3.12 27.25 -29.44
C PRO A 16 -3.13 26.36 -30.70
N GLY A 17 -3.05 25.03 -30.49
CA GLY A 17 -2.93 24.04 -31.55
C GLY A 17 -1.50 23.72 -31.97
N THR A 18 -0.49 24.47 -31.47
CA THR A 18 0.91 24.12 -31.65
C THR A 18 1.25 22.86 -30.84
N LEU A 19 1.93 21.89 -31.46
CA LEU A 19 2.42 20.71 -30.76
C LEU A 19 3.74 21.04 -30.07
N LEU A 20 3.87 20.63 -28.83
CA LEU A 20 5.07 20.75 -28.02
C LEU A 20 5.67 19.36 -27.82
N MET A 21 6.93 19.18 -28.14
CA MET A 21 7.65 17.93 -27.95
C MET A 21 8.88 18.13 -27.08
N VAL A 22 9.06 17.31 -26.05
CA VAL A 22 10.29 17.27 -25.27
C VAL A 22 11.39 16.63 -26.11
N THR A 23 12.45 17.38 -26.38
CA THR A 23 13.58 16.91 -27.20
C THR A 23 14.87 16.75 -26.42
N ARG A 24 14.89 17.13 -25.13
CA ARG A 24 16.06 16.97 -24.26
C ARG A 24 15.60 16.72 -22.81
N SER A 25 15.74 15.48 -22.35
CA SER A 25 15.40 15.07 -20.98
C SER A 25 15.78 13.60 -20.75
N GLY A 26 16.07 13.21 -19.50
CA GLY A 26 16.24 11.80 -19.11
C GLY A 26 14.99 10.95 -19.32
N ILE A 27 13.78 11.54 -19.41
CA ILE A 27 12.52 10.83 -19.68
C ILE A 27 12.49 10.16 -21.06
N LEU A 28 13.32 10.65 -22.01
CA LEU A 28 13.43 10.12 -23.38
C LEU A 28 13.97 8.69 -23.45
N ARG A 29 14.46 8.13 -22.35
CA ARG A 29 14.79 6.70 -22.23
C ARG A 29 13.56 5.81 -22.24
N HIS A 30 12.40 6.34 -21.84
CA HIS A 30 11.19 5.56 -21.62
C HIS A 30 9.99 6.07 -22.40
N SER A 31 9.89 7.37 -22.66
CA SER A 31 8.73 7.97 -23.30
C SER A 31 9.09 9.24 -24.06
N LEU A 32 8.27 9.60 -25.06
CA LEU A 32 8.34 10.84 -25.82
C LEU A 32 7.18 11.75 -25.39
N PRO A 33 7.39 12.69 -24.46
CA PRO A 33 6.34 13.62 -24.07
C PRO A 33 6.05 14.57 -25.22
N ILE A 34 4.78 14.55 -25.66
CA ILE A 34 4.23 15.47 -26.65
C ILE A 34 2.88 15.95 -26.16
N ALA A 35 2.54 17.20 -26.40
CA ALA A 35 1.30 17.83 -26.01
C ALA A 35 0.82 18.83 -27.06
N ILE A 36 -0.47 19.14 -27.05
CA ILE A 36 -1.06 20.21 -27.84
C ILE A 36 -1.20 21.44 -26.93
N LEU A 37 -0.74 22.58 -27.40
CA LEU A 37 -0.85 23.84 -26.66
C LEU A 37 -2.30 24.32 -26.67
N GLU A 38 -2.89 24.45 -25.49
CA GLU A 38 -4.29 24.92 -25.35
C GLU A 38 -4.39 26.44 -25.27
N LYS A 39 -3.35 27.11 -24.76
CA LYS A 39 -3.31 28.57 -24.56
C LYS A 39 -1.99 29.10 -25.09
N LYS A 40 -1.99 30.37 -25.48
CA LYS A 40 -0.77 31.05 -25.91
C LYS A 40 0.32 30.99 -24.86
N ALA A 41 1.53 30.54 -25.23
CA ALA A 41 2.65 30.37 -24.32
C ALA A 41 4.01 30.51 -25.02
N THR A 42 5.04 30.65 -24.21
CA THR A 42 6.45 30.56 -24.62
C THR A 42 7.05 29.25 -24.14
N VAL A 43 8.10 28.75 -24.79
CA VAL A 43 8.76 27.49 -24.43
C VAL A 43 10.27 27.72 -24.22
N ASN A 44 10.89 26.81 -23.44
CA ASN A 44 12.34 26.78 -23.23
C ASN A 44 13.03 25.94 -24.33
N GLN A 45 14.36 25.88 -24.27
CA GLN A 45 15.19 25.18 -25.27
C GLN A 45 15.04 23.64 -25.26
N ASP A 46 14.52 23.06 -24.20
CA ASP A 46 14.35 21.60 -24.08
C ASP A 46 13.07 21.11 -24.78
N LEU A 47 12.21 22.04 -25.17
CA LEU A 47 11.01 21.81 -25.95
C LEU A 47 11.20 22.29 -27.39
N LYS A 48 10.72 21.49 -28.31
CA LYS A 48 10.55 21.90 -29.72
C LYS A 48 9.07 22.03 -30.03
N THR A 49 8.77 23.00 -30.89
CA THR A 49 7.42 23.32 -31.32
C THR A 49 7.20 22.85 -32.75
N ILE A 50 6.03 22.30 -33.03
CA ILE A 50 5.60 21.92 -34.37
C ILE A 50 4.33 22.68 -34.66
N SER A 51 4.45 23.76 -35.45
CA SER A 51 3.31 24.57 -35.91
C SER A 51 2.87 24.06 -37.25
N LEU A 52 1.64 23.65 -37.37
CA LEU A 52 1.07 23.12 -38.62
C LEU A 52 0.46 24.26 -39.46
N HIS A 53 0.69 24.21 -40.77
CA HIS A 53 0.06 25.15 -41.71
C HIS A 53 -1.48 24.98 -41.74
N LEU A 54 -1.94 23.71 -41.60
CA LEU A 54 -3.35 23.37 -41.47
C LEU A 54 -3.67 23.13 -40.00
N LYS A 55 -4.21 24.10 -39.31
CA LYS A 55 -4.44 24.02 -37.86
C LYS A 55 -5.47 22.94 -37.49
N GLU A 56 -6.38 22.64 -38.39
CA GLU A 56 -7.45 21.66 -38.15
C GLU A 56 -6.98 20.23 -37.97
N ILE A 57 -5.75 19.90 -38.41
CA ILE A 57 -5.19 18.51 -38.32
C ILE A 57 -4.27 18.28 -37.10
N HIS A 58 -4.16 19.25 -36.21
CA HIS A 58 -3.21 19.15 -35.08
C HIS A 58 -3.44 17.95 -34.18
N GLU A 59 -4.70 17.62 -33.87
CA GLU A 59 -5.01 16.42 -33.08
C GLU A 59 -4.63 15.12 -33.80
N TYR A 60 -4.89 15.04 -35.11
CA TYR A 60 -4.50 13.88 -35.89
C TYR A 60 -2.99 13.70 -35.90
N VAL A 61 -2.23 14.77 -36.15
CA VAL A 61 -0.76 14.73 -36.16
C VAL A 61 -0.23 14.37 -34.78
N TYR A 62 -0.81 14.86 -33.71
CA TYR A 62 -0.48 14.46 -32.36
C TYR A 62 -0.58 12.95 -32.17
N TYR A 63 -1.73 12.34 -32.49
CA TYR A 63 -1.92 10.90 -32.36
C TYR A 63 -1.03 10.09 -33.31
N ALA A 64 -0.81 10.59 -34.52
CA ALA A 64 0.09 9.93 -35.48
C ALA A 64 1.55 9.89 -35.00
N ILE A 65 2.03 10.94 -34.35
CA ILE A 65 3.37 10.98 -33.72
C ILE A 65 3.37 10.05 -32.49
N LYS A 66 2.35 10.13 -31.64
CA LYS A 66 2.23 9.33 -30.42
C LYS A 66 2.20 7.83 -30.73
N ALA A 67 1.49 7.41 -31.76
CA ALA A 67 1.47 6.02 -32.23
C ALA A 67 2.85 5.49 -32.68
N ARG A 68 3.76 6.40 -33.05
CA ARG A 68 5.12 6.08 -33.47
C ARG A 68 6.17 6.32 -32.40
N GLU A 69 5.78 6.59 -31.18
CA GLU A 69 6.68 6.92 -30.07
C GLU A 69 7.86 5.95 -29.95
N ARG A 70 7.60 4.64 -29.93
CA ARG A 70 8.66 3.61 -29.85
C ARG A 70 9.63 3.68 -31.02
N TYR A 71 9.13 3.91 -32.24
CA TYR A 71 9.96 4.07 -33.43
C TYR A 71 10.82 5.33 -33.33
N ILE A 72 10.23 6.47 -32.93
CA ILE A 72 10.90 7.74 -32.79
C ILE A 72 12.01 7.67 -31.74
N LEU A 73 11.74 7.07 -30.59
CA LEU A 73 12.72 6.88 -29.54
C LEU A 73 13.85 5.93 -29.98
N LYS A 74 13.59 4.96 -30.83
CA LYS A 74 14.61 4.05 -31.34
C LYS A 74 15.50 4.70 -32.41
N GLU A 75 14.93 5.36 -33.39
CA GLU A 75 15.64 5.80 -34.61
C GLU A 75 16.23 7.22 -34.47
N TYR A 76 15.63 8.06 -33.63
CA TYR A 76 16.04 9.47 -33.51
C TYR A 76 16.64 9.82 -32.15
N HIS A 77 16.73 8.86 -31.23
CA HIS A 77 17.36 9.05 -29.92
C HIS A 77 18.87 9.24 -30.06
N LYS A 78 19.40 10.13 -29.24
CA LYS A 78 20.85 10.35 -29.06
C LYS A 78 21.17 10.23 -27.58
N ASP A 79 22.04 9.28 -27.27
CA ASP A 79 22.59 9.13 -25.93
C ASP A 79 23.41 10.34 -25.54
N GLY A 80 23.14 10.92 -24.41
CA GLY A 80 23.93 12.01 -23.82
C GLY A 80 24.63 11.54 -22.56
N THR A 81 25.80 12.07 -22.28
CA THR A 81 26.54 11.76 -21.04
C THR A 81 25.75 12.13 -19.77
N THR A 82 24.92 13.17 -19.86
CA THR A 82 24.13 13.69 -18.72
C THR A 82 22.64 13.66 -19.00
N VAL A 83 22.21 13.94 -20.23
CA VAL A 83 20.80 14.06 -20.62
C VAL A 83 20.63 13.57 -22.05
N ASP A 84 19.66 12.71 -22.28
CA ASP A 84 19.32 12.19 -23.59
C ASP A 84 18.58 13.21 -24.43
N SER A 85 18.66 13.09 -25.75
CA SER A 85 18.02 14.01 -26.68
C SER A 85 17.47 13.31 -27.93
N ILE A 86 16.54 13.99 -28.62
CA ILE A 86 16.04 13.58 -29.93
C ILE A 86 16.77 14.40 -31.01
N ASN A 87 17.21 13.72 -32.06
CA ASN A 87 17.70 14.38 -33.26
C ASN A 87 16.53 15.00 -34.02
N PHE A 88 16.18 16.24 -33.67
CA PHE A 88 15.01 16.91 -34.18
C PHE A 88 15.09 17.19 -35.69
N GLU A 89 16.29 17.40 -36.25
CA GLU A 89 16.49 17.62 -37.69
C GLU A 89 16.06 16.38 -38.49
N LYS A 90 16.54 15.19 -38.07
CA LYS A 90 16.10 13.94 -38.67
C LYS A 90 14.63 13.62 -38.38
N PHE A 91 14.16 13.94 -37.18
CA PHE A 91 12.74 13.77 -36.83
C PHE A 91 11.84 14.63 -37.72
N ALA A 92 12.24 15.84 -38.13
CA ALA A 92 11.47 16.71 -39.01
C ALA A 92 11.22 16.10 -40.40
N GLU A 93 12.00 15.09 -40.80
CA GLU A 93 11.85 14.35 -42.06
C GLU A 93 10.93 13.12 -41.93
N ILE A 94 10.32 12.92 -40.76
CA ILE A 94 9.45 11.75 -40.54
C ILE A 94 8.25 11.77 -41.48
N LEU A 95 8.00 10.64 -42.14
CA LEU A 95 6.83 10.48 -43.00
C LEU A 95 5.64 10.06 -42.14
N LEU A 96 4.61 10.88 -42.11
CA LEU A 96 3.33 10.59 -41.48
C LEU A 96 2.27 10.31 -42.55
N PRO A 97 1.42 9.28 -42.39
CA PRO A 97 0.28 9.07 -43.27
C PRO A 97 -0.71 10.20 -43.02
N ILE A 98 -1.20 10.84 -44.09
CA ILE A 98 -2.19 11.90 -44.03
C ILE A 98 -3.42 11.46 -44.82
N PRO A 99 -4.40 10.81 -44.20
CA PRO A 99 -5.65 10.45 -44.85
C PRO A 99 -6.51 11.68 -45.15
N PRO A 100 -7.59 11.52 -45.96
CA PRO A 100 -8.57 12.60 -46.18
C PRO A 100 -9.09 13.19 -44.85
N TYR A 101 -9.38 14.49 -44.84
CA TYR A 101 -9.72 15.21 -43.62
C TYR A 101 -10.89 14.62 -42.81
N ASP A 102 -11.93 14.14 -43.49
CA ASP A 102 -13.06 13.50 -42.81
C ASP A 102 -12.70 12.13 -42.21
N GLU A 103 -11.73 11.45 -42.81
CA GLU A 103 -11.18 10.22 -42.23
C GLU A 103 -10.34 10.51 -40.98
N GLN A 104 -9.52 11.57 -40.99
CA GLN A 104 -8.79 12.02 -39.81
C GLN A 104 -9.73 12.28 -38.63
N LYS A 105 -10.89 12.94 -38.86
CA LYS A 105 -11.90 13.18 -37.83
C LYS A 105 -12.46 11.84 -37.26
N ARG A 106 -12.81 10.90 -38.16
CA ARG A 106 -13.31 9.59 -37.69
C ARG A 106 -12.28 8.85 -36.85
N ILE A 107 -11.00 8.89 -37.27
CA ILE A 107 -9.89 8.29 -36.52
C ILE A 107 -9.76 8.94 -35.14
N ILE A 108 -9.77 10.28 -35.04
CA ILE A 108 -9.68 10.99 -33.77
C ILE A 108 -10.86 10.62 -32.85
N ILE A 109 -12.08 10.61 -33.38
CA ILE A 109 -13.26 10.22 -32.59
C ILE A 109 -13.11 8.80 -32.05
N ALA A 110 -12.70 7.85 -32.90
CA ALA A 110 -12.50 6.48 -32.49
C ALA A 110 -11.41 6.35 -31.42
N ILE A 111 -10.27 7.04 -31.58
CA ILE A 111 -9.19 7.03 -30.59
C ILE A 111 -9.70 7.59 -29.24
N LYS A 112 -10.38 8.74 -29.24
CA LYS A 112 -10.94 9.34 -28.02
C LYS A 112 -11.95 8.43 -27.34
N GLN A 113 -12.79 7.74 -28.09
CA GLN A 113 -13.72 6.73 -27.56
C GLN A 113 -12.98 5.58 -26.87
N TRP A 114 -11.99 5.01 -27.54
CA TRP A 114 -11.21 3.90 -26.96
C TRP A 114 -10.41 4.33 -25.73
N LEU A 115 -9.79 5.50 -25.74
CA LEU A 115 -9.10 6.03 -24.56
C LEU A 115 -10.06 6.25 -23.38
N SER A 116 -11.26 6.81 -23.66
CA SER A 116 -12.30 6.96 -22.62
C SER A 116 -12.76 5.62 -22.05
N PHE A 117 -12.86 4.56 -22.87
CA PHE A 117 -13.16 3.22 -22.36
C PHE A 117 -12.04 2.66 -21.48
N ILE A 118 -10.78 2.88 -21.85
CA ILE A 118 -9.63 2.46 -21.05
C ILE A 118 -9.64 3.17 -19.70
N ASP A 119 -9.81 4.51 -19.69
CA ASP A 119 -9.90 5.30 -18.47
C ASP A 119 -11.04 4.82 -17.55
N GLN A 120 -12.20 4.48 -18.14
CA GLN A 120 -13.34 3.95 -17.40
C GLN A 120 -13.04 2.56 -16.80
N LEU A 121 -12.41 1.67 -17.56
CA LEU A 121 -12.02 0.33 -17.07
C LEU A 121 -10.99 0.43 -15.92
N GLU A 122 -10.02 1.33 -16.03
CA GLU A 122 -9.05 1.59 -14.96
C GLU A 122 -9.74 2.13 -13.70
N GLN A 123 -10.70 3.05 -13.88
CA GLN A 123 -11.47 3.58 -12.75
C GLN A 123 -12.33 2.49 -12.09
N ASP A 124 -13.06 1.70 -12.88
CA ASP A 124 -13.90 0.60 -12.37
C ASP A 124 -13.07 -0.44 -11.61
N ALA A 125 -11.86 -0.76 -12.10
CA ALA A 125 -10.92 -1.67 -11.43
C ALA A 125 -10.47 -1.11 -10.07
N ASN A 126 -10.09 0.16 -9.99
CA ASN A 126 -9.70 0.84 -8.75
C ASN A 126 -10.86 0.91 -7.75
N ASP A 127 -12.08 1.19 -8.23
CA ASP A 127 -13.28 1.27 -7.39
C ASP A 127 -13.62 -0.12 -6.81
N LEU A 128 -13.43 -1.18 -7.60
CA LEU A 128 -13.65 -2.56 -7.14
C LEU A 128 -12.59 -2.98 -6.11
N GLU A 129 -11.31 -2.65 -6.31
CA GLU A 129 -10.25 -2.89 -5.32
C GLU A 129 -10.58 -2.20 -3.99
N THR A 130 -10.99 -0.94 -4.05
CA THR A 130 -11.42 -0.18 -2.87
C THR A 130 -12.61 -0.86 -2.17
N SER A 131 -13.59 -1.34 -2.92
CA SER A 131 -14.76 -2.04 -2.40
C SER A 131 -14.39 -3.36 -1.73
N ILE A 132 -13.42 -4.11 -2.28
CA ILE A 132 -12.89 -5.34 -1.68
C ILE A 132 -12.25 -5.04 -0.33
N GLN A 133 -11.39 -4.02 -0.23
CA GLN A 133 -10.74 -3.64 1.04
C GLN A 133 -11.76 -3.18 2.09
N GLN A 134 -12.76 -2.38 1.70
CA GLN A 134 -13.85 -1.99 2.58
C GLN A 134 -14.67 -3.20 3.07
N THR A 135 -14.92 -4.16 2.20
CA THR A 135 -15.64 -5.39 2.54
C THR A 135 -14.82 -6.24 3.52
N LYS A 136 -13.51 -6.41 3.31
CA LYS A 136 -12.62 -7.11 4.26
C LYS A 136 -12.65 -6.42 5.64
N THR A 137 -12.55 -5.10 5.67
CA THR A 137 -12.66 -4.33 6.92
C THR A 137 -14.01 -4.57 7.61
N LYS A 138 -15.10 -4.57 6.84
CA LYS A 138 -16.44 -4.81 7.38
C LYS A 138 -16.63 -6.23 7.94
N ILE A 139 -16.05 -7.23 7.30
CA ILE A 139 -16.02 -8.61 7.80
C ILE A 139 -15.32 -8.67 9.17
N LEU A 140 -14.15 -8.02 9.30
CA LEU A 140 -13.43 -7.95 10.57
C LEU A 140 -14.24 -7.21 11.66
N GLU A 141 -14.90 -6.10 11.32
CA GLU A 141 -15.80 -5.42 12.26
C GLU A 141 -16.93 -6.32 12.75
N LEU A 142 -17.57 -7.08 11.86
CA LEU A 142 -18.62 -8.04 12.24
C LEU A 142 -18.05 -9.14 13.14
N ALA A 143 -16.84 -9.60 12.87
CA ALA A 143 -16.14 -10.62 13.63
C ALA A 143 -15.90 -10.18 15.08
N ILE A 144 -15.34 -8.98 15.29
CA ILE A 144 -15.04 -8.48 16.65
C ILE A 144 -16.26 -8.08 17.47
N HIS A 145 -17.44 -7.99 16.85
CA HIS A 145 -18.69 -7.70 17.52
C HIS A 145 -19.59 -8.93 17.71
N GLY A 146 -19.10 -10.15 17.38
CA GLY A 146 -19.86 -11.39 17.51
C GLY A 146 -21.05 -11.50 16.55
N LYS A 147 -20.97 -10.84 15.38
CA LYS A 147 -22.04 -10.80 14.37
C LYS A 147 -21.72 -11.61 13.11
N LEU A 148 -20.52 -12.18 13.03
CA LEU A 148 -20.06 -12.90 11.83
C LEU A 148 -20.53 -14.35 11.81
N VAL A 149 -20.61 -14.99 12.98
CA VAL A 149 -21.04 -16.38 13.14
C VAL A 149 -22.13 -16.48 14.22
N PRO A 150 -23.02 -17.50 14.19
CA PRO A 150 -24.02 -17.71 15.23
C PRO A 150 -23.35 -18.08 16.56
N GLN A 151 -23.97 -17.62 17.66
CA GLN A 151 -23.58 -17.99 19.03
C GLN A 151 -23.99 -19.41 19.32
N ASP A 152 -23.11 -20.22 19.95
CA ASP A 152 -23.47 -21.54 20.47
C ASP A 152 -23.57 -21.49 22.01
N PRO A 153 -24.76 -21.79 22.59
CA PRO A 153 -24.94 -21.77 24.03
C PRO A 153 -24.13 -22.85 24.76
N ASN A 154 -23.62 -23.86 24.05
CA ASN A 154 -22.79 -24.92 24.63
C ASN A 154 -21.31 -24.53 24.72
N ASP A 155 -20.89 -23.44 24.08
CA ASP A 155 -19.52 -22.96 24.20
C ASP A 155 -19.22 -22.53 25.64
N GLU A 156 -18.03 -22.87 26.09
CA GLU A 156 -17.55 -22.41 27.39
C GLU A 156 -17.34 -20.89 27.38
N PRO A 157 -17.99 -20.10 28.24
CA PRO A 157 -17.80 -18.64 28.27
C PRO A 157 -16.35 -18.25 28.46
N ALA A 158 -15.90 -17.22 27.72
CA ALA A 158 -14.50 -16.78 27.68
C ALA A 158 -13.92 -16.42 29.06
N ILE A 159 -14.77 -15.95 29.99
CA ILE A 159 -14.35 -15.67 31.38
C ILE A 159 -13.76 -16.91 32.10
N LYS A 160 -14.27 -18.10 31.81
CA LYS A 160 -13.77 -19.33 32.40
C LYS A 160 -12.38 -19.67 31.90
N LEU A 161 -12.12 -19.41 30.61
CA LEU A 161 -10.79 -19.60 30.02
C LEU A 161 -9.74 -18.74 30.70
N LEU A 162 -9.98 -17.43 30.83
CA LEU A 162 -9.03 -16.51 31.45
C LEU A 162 -8.85 -16.79 32.95
N LYS A 163 -9.89 -17.14 33.68
CA LYS A 163 -9.78 -17.50 35.10
C LYS A 163 -8.96 -18.76 35.36
N ARG A 164 -8.84 -19.68 34.39
CA ARG A 164 -7.91 -20.82 34.50
C ARG A 164 -6.44 -20.40 34.41
N ILE A 165 -6.16 -19.34 33.62
CA ILE A 165 -4.80 -18.81 33.47
C ILE A 165 -4.47 -17.84 34.60
N ASN A 166 -5.40 -16.94 34.90
CA ASN A 166 -5.30 -15.96 35.99
C ASN A 166 -6.55 -16.02 36.88
N PRO A 167 -6.53 -16.76 38.02
CA PRO A 167 -7.69 -16.88 38.91
C PRO A 167 -8.21 -15.53 39.47
N LYS A 168 -7.37 -14.48 39.46
CA LYS A 168 -7.75 -13.12 39.92
C LYS A 168 -8.24 -12.22 38.78
N PHE A 169 -8.37 -12.76 37.57
CA PHE A 169 -8.84 -11.97 36.44
C PHE A 169 -10.22 -11.37 36.68
N THR A 170 -10.34 -10.09 36.39
CA THR A 170 -11.60 -9.33 36.37
C THR A 170 -11.79 -8.69 35.01
N PRO A 171 -12.96 -8.81 34.36
CA PRO A 171 -13.21 -8.16 33.09
C PRO A 171 -13.05 -6.65 33.15
N CYS A 172 -12.69 -6.03 32.02
CA CYS A 172 -12.50 -4.59 31.92
C CYS A 172 -13.84 -3.85 31.90
N ASP A 173 -14.25 -3.25 33.00
CA ASP A 173 -15.54 -2.54 33.12
C ASP A 173 -15.71 -1.37 32.13
N ASN A 174 -14.63 -0.70 31.75
CA ASN A 174 -14.67 0.45 30.84
C ASN A 174 -14.89 0.09 29.37
N ALA A 175 -14.68 -1.16 28.98
CA ALA A 175 -14.85 -1.62 27.61
C ALA A 175 -16.33 -1.82 27.25
N HIS A 176 -17.18 -2.13 28.24
CA HIS A 176 -18.62 -2.33 28.04
C HIS A 176 -19.38 -1.08 27.52
N LYS A 177 -18.83 0.08 27.69
CA LYS A 177 -19.47 1.34 27.24
C LYS A 177 -19.34 1.61 25.74
N ARG A 178 -18.43 0.92 25.04
CA ARG A 178 -18.12 1.24 23.64
C ARG A 178 -18.86 0.39 22.63
N ASN A 179 -19.03 -0.92 22.86
CA ASN A 179 -19.68 -1.81 21.90
C ASN A 179 -20.34 -2.99 22.59
N HIS A 180 -21.56 -3.33 22.16
CA HIS A 180 -22.27 -4.52 22.61
C HIS A 180 -21.60 -5.77 22.04
N ILE A 181 -21.07 -6.64 22.89
CA ILE A 181 -20.58 -7.97 22.54
C ILE A 181 -21.51 -9.04 23.14
N PRO A 182 -21.54 -10.29 22.61
CA PRO A 182 -22.33 -11.37 23.15
C PRO A 182 -22.03 -11.65 24.63
N ASN A 183 -23.01 -12.19 25.37
CA ASN A 183 -22.88 -12.46 26.80
C ASN A 183 -21.84 -13.52 27.16
N SER A 184 -21.48 -14.42 26.21
CA SER A 184 -20.41 -15.42 26.36
C SER A 184 -19.00 -14.84 26.20
N TRP A 185 -18.89 -13.61 25.67
CA TRP A 185 -17.65 -12.90 25.42
C TRP A 185 -17.27 -12.01 26.60
N ILE A 186 -15.99 -11.61 26.63
CA ILE A 186 -15.49 -10.63 27.60
C ILE A 186 -14.55 -9.66 26.91
N TRP A 187 -14.41 -8.46 27.50
CA TRP A 187 -13.32 -7.57 27.21
C TRP A 187 -12.11 -7.88 28.12
N CYS A 188 -10.94 -8.08 27.52
CA CYS A 188 -9.68 -8.25 28.24
C CYS A 188 -8.60 -7.34 27.67
N THR A 189 -7.50 -7.16 28.38
CA THR A 189 -6.33 -6.47 27.87
C THR A 189 -5.37 -7.46 27.18
N LEU A 190 -4.46 -6.95 26.36
CA LEU A 190 -3.47 -7.84 25.71
C LEU A 190 -2.62 -8.59 26.75
N GLN A 191 -2.27 -7.97 27.89
CA GLN A 191 -1.51 -8.67 28.94
C GLN A 191 -2.26 -9.83 29.60
N ASP A 192 -3.58 -9.92 29.45
CA ASP A 192 -4.38 -11.01 29.97
C ASP A 192 -4.36 -12.26 29.07
N SER A 193 -4.07 -12.07 27.78
CA SER A 193 -4.14 -13.10 26.75
C SER A 193 -2.82 -13.37 26.02
N PHE A 194 -1.78 -12.57 26.28
CA PHE A 194 -0.48 -12.67 25.60
C PHE A 194 0.69 -12.52 26.58
N ASP A 195 1.73 -13.27 26.31
CA ASP A 195 3.06 -12.97 26.82
C ASP A 195 3.69 -11.88 25.92
N ILE A 196 3.98 -10.70 26.50
CA ILE A 196 4.36 -9.49 25.78
C ILE A 196 5.85 -9.22 25.96
N THR A 197 6.60 -9.18 24.86
CA THR A 197 8.03 -8.87 24.84
C THR A 197 8.29 -7.63 23.99
N MET A 198 8.70 -6.52 24.63
CA MET A 198 9.17 -5.34 23.91
C MET A 198 10.58 -5.58 23.39
N GLY A 199 10.80 -5.31 22.11
CA GLY A 199 12.09 -5.52 21.45
C GLY A 199 13.18 -4.55 21.92
N SER A 200 14.43 -4.98 21.81
CA SER A 200 15.64 -4.22 22.09
C SER A 200 16.72 -4.58 21.09
N SER A 201 17.34 -3.58 20.47
CA SER A 201 18.36 -3.83 19.46
C SER A 201 19.67 -4.30 20.08
N PRO A 202 20.29 -5.36 19.55
CA PRO A 202 21.66 -5.76 19.88
C PRO A 202 22.67 -4.64 19.54
N THR A 203 23.87 -4.74 20.09
CA THR A 203 24.98 -3.83 19.74
C THR A 203 25.46 -4.11 18.31
N GLY A 204 25.88 -3.06 17.59
CA GLY A 204 26.20 -3.16 16.18
C GLY A 204 27.33 -4.14 15.84
N ASP A 205 28.27 -4.35 16.76
CA ASP A 205 29.39 -5.29 16.67
C ASP A 205 28.99 -6.78 16.70
N THR A 206 27.77 -7.07 17.20
CA THR A 206 27.21 -8.43 17.22
C THR A 206 26.35 -8.76 16.01
N LEU A 207 26.11 -7.77 15.13
CA LEU A 207 25.33 -7.93 13.91
C LEU A 207 26.22 -8.41 12.76
N ASN A 208 25.68 -9.31 11.92
CA ASN A 208 26.36 -9.85 10.75
C ASN A 208 25.37 -10.14 9.62
N ARG A 209 25.91 -10.41 8.42
CA ARG A 209 25.16 -10.87 7.23
C ARG A 209 25.60 -12.25 6.76
N ASP A 210 26.36 -12.96 7.58
CA ASP A 210 26.95 -14.26 7.27
C ASP A 210 26.09 -15.42 7.81
N ASN A 211 24.83 -15.15 8.15
CA ASN A 211 23.87 -16.10 8.72
C ASN A 211 24.33 -16.72 10.05
N HIS A 212 25.17 -16.01 10.80
CA HIS A 212 25.64 -16.46 12.09
C HIS A 212 24.74 -15.99 13.23
N GLY A 213 24.15 -16.95 13.98
CA GLY A 213 23.28 -16.67 15.12
C GLY A 213 21.79 -16.72 14.76
N ILE A 214 21.00 -15.77 15.30
CA ILE A 214 19.54 -15.68 15.11
C ILE A 214 19.23 -14.49 14.21
N GLU A 215 18.24 -14.61 13.33
CA GLU A 215 17.73 -13.53 12.53
C GLU A 215 17.32 -12.32 13.40
N PHE A 216 17.70 -11.13 12.96
CA PHE A 216 17.40 -9.89 13.65
C PHE A 216 16.45 -9.02 12.82
N HIS A 217 15.33 -8.65 13.42
CA HIS A 217 14.29 -7.82 12.81
C HIS A 217 14.08 -6.56 13.65
N GLN A 218 14.37 -5.40 13.07
CA GLN A 218 14.25 -4.12 13.79
C GLN A 218 12.90 -3.45 13.61
N GLY A 219 12.19 -3.74 12.52
CA GLY A 219 10.92 -3.14 12.13
C GLY A 219 10.27 -3.93 11.01
N LYS A 220 9.34 -3.30 10.27
CA LYS A 220 8.48 -3.96 9.27
C LYS A 220 9.14 -4.29 7.92
N VAL A 221 10.43 -4.08 7.73
CA VAL A 221 11.09 -4.22 6.40
C VAL A 221 10.83 -5.59 5.77
N PHE A 222 10.78 -6.63 6.60
CA PHE A 222 10.55 -8.01 6.18
C PHE A 222 9.11 -8.49 6.43
N PHE A 223 8.17 -7.58 6.72
CA PHE A 223 6.76 -7.95 6.82
C PHE A 223 6.20 -8.23 5.42
N SER A 224 5.40 -9.29 5.33
CA SER A 224 4.60 -9.62 4.15
C SER A 224 3.10 -9.61 4.51
N ASP A 225 2.27 -10.23 3.70
CA ASP A 225 0.82 -10.24 3.91
C ASP A 225 0.42 -10.81 5.28
N ARG A 226 1.08 -11.86 5.75
CA ARG A 226 0.74 -12.53 7.02
C ARG A 226 1.95 -12.97 7.81
N TYR A 227 2.95 -13.59 7.18
CA TYR A 227 4.14 -14.14 7.83
C TYR A 227 5.39 -13.34 7.47
N ILE A 228 6.27 -13.16 8.44
CA ILE A 228 7.52 -12.44 8.23
C ILE A 228 8.43 -13.18 7.24
N GLN A 229 9.06 -12.43 6.35
CA GLN A 229 10.07 -12.93 5.43
C GLN A 229 11.44 -13.00 6.13
N PRO A 230 12.35 -13.88 5.71
CA PRO A 230 13.69 -13.96 6.25
C PRO A 230 14.45 -12.64 6.23
N SER A 231 15.17 -12.32 7.30
CA SER A 231 16.06 -11.17 7.38
C SER A 231 17.43 -11.48 6.78
N ASP A 232 18.08 -10.49 6.22
CA ASP A 232 19.49 -10.55 5.81
C ASP A 232 20.46 -10.12 6.94
N ILE A 233 19.94 -9.85 8.13
CA ILE A 233 20.71 -9.45 9.32
C ILE A 233 20.54 -10.48 10.42
N TYR A 234 21.66 -10.91 11.00
CA TYR A 234 21.72 -11.88 12.08
C TYR A 234 22.46 -11.30 13.27
N THR A 235 22.20 -11.86 14.48
CA THR A 235 22.94 -11.50 15.70
C THR A 235 23.42 -12.72 16.44
N THR A 236 24.67 -12.66 16.91
CA THR A 236 25.27 -13.69 17.78
C THR A 236 24.90 -13.48 19.26
N GLN A 237 24.38 -12.29 19.62
CA GLN A 237 23.98 -11.95 20.99
C GLN A 237 22.54 -11.37 21.01
N PRO A 238 21.52 -12.23 20.88
CA PRO A 238 20.13 -11.79 20.90
C PRO A 238 19.74 -11.27 22.29
N ILE A 239 19.11 -10.08 22.38
CA ILE A 239 18.68 -9.49 23.64
C ILE A 239 17.21 -9.79 23.93
N LYS A 240 16.35 -9.68 22.93
CA LYS A 240 14.91 -9.95 23.02
C LYS A 240 14.49 -10.87 21.90
N ILE A 241 13.83 -11.94 22.28
CA ILE A 241 13.41 -13.03 21.40
C ILE A 241 11.89 -12.96 21.23
N ALA A 242 11.43 -13.15 20.00
CA ALA A 242 10.07 -13.55 19.69
C ALA A 242 10.08 -15.08 19.46
N GLU A 243 9.24 -15.79 20.17
CA GLU A 243 9.08 -17.24 20.01
C GLU A 243 8.24 -17.55 18.76
N PRO A 244 8.36 -18.76 18.18
CA PRO A 244 7.47 -19.18 17.08
C PRO A 244 5.99 -19.01 17.41
N GLN A 245 5.17 -18.75 16.41
CA GLN A 245 3.73 -18.52 16.55
C GLN A 245 3.40 -17.28 17.40
N SER A 246 4.26 -16.27 17.34
CA SER A 246 4.01 -14.95 17.95
C SER A 246 3.61 -13.93 16.90
N ILE A 247 2.74 -12.98 17.29
CA ILE A 247 2.41 -11.83 16.48
C ILE A 247 3.43 -10.73 16.76
N LEU A 248 4.02 -10.20 15.72
CA LEU A 248 4.95 -9.07 15.75
C LEU A 248 4.16 -7.79 15.52
N LEU A 249 4.20 -6.87 16.46
CA LEU A 249 3.55 -5.55 16.36
C LEU A 249 4.62 -4.47 16.16
N CYS A 250 4.48 -3.67 15.10
CA CYS A 250 5.28 -2.45 14.95
C CYS A 250 4.86 -1.40 15.98
N VAL A 251 5.78 -1.06 16.88
CA VAL A 251 5.58 -0.04 17.93
C VAL A 251 6.23 1.31 17.58
N ARG A 252 6.84 1.42 16.41
CA ARG A 252 7.34 2.67 15.80
C ARG A 252 6.77 2.84 14.41
N ALA A 253 6.76 4.08 13.91
CA ALA A 253 6.14 4.44 12.64
C ALA A 253 6.61 3.55 11.47
N PRO A 254 5.66 2.95 10.71
CA PRO A 254 4.20 3.00 10.88
C PRO A 254 3.75 2.07 12.02
N VAL A 255 3.13 2.69 13.04
CA VAL A 255 2.66 2.00 14.25
C VAL A 255 1.42 1.16 13.92
N GLY A 256 1.27 0.01 14.59
CA GLY A 256 0.06 -0.82 14.48
C GLY A 256 0.12 -1.91 13.40
N THR A 257 1.12 -1.87 12.50
CA THR A 257 1.31 -2.95 11.51
C THR A 257 1.72 -4.23 12.22
N ILE A 258 1.12 -5.36 11.83
CA ILE A 258 1.39 -6.68 12.44
C ILE A 258 1.81 -7.72 11.40
N ASN A 259 2.52 -8.74 11.87
CA ASN A 259 2.88 -9.92 11.11
C ASN A 259 3.06 -11.11 12.07
N ILE A 260 3.17 -12.33 11.57
CA ILE A 260 3.38 -13.53 12.38
C ILE A 260 4.80 -14.07 12.14
N THR A 261 5.48 -14.50 13.19
CA THR A 261 6.70 -15.31 13.05
C THR A 261 6.39 -16.77 13.30
N ASP A 262 6.85 -17.66 12.41
CA ASP A 262 6.74 -19.11 12.51
C ASP A 262 7.99 -19.74 13.13
N HIS A 263 9.06 -18.97 13.29
CA HIS A 263 10.34 -19.36 13.84
C HIS A 263 10.85 -18.34 14.87
N LYS A 264 11.91 -18.72 15.55
CA LYS A 264 12.53 -17.92 16.61
C LYS A 264 13.40 -16.81 16.02
N ILE A 265 13.11 -15.55 16.39
CA ILE A 265 13.83 -14.37 15.90
C ILE A 265 14.21 -13.41 17.02
N CYS A 266 15.25 -12.63 16.82
CA CYS A 266 15.61 -11.50 17.69
C CYS A 266 14.86 -10.23 17.21
N ILE A 267 14.20 -9.52 18.13
CA ILE A 267 13.41 -8.32 17.82
C ILE A 267 14.03 -7.04 18.36
N GLY A 268 14.16 -6.06 17.51
CA GLY A 268 14.68 -4.74 17.82
C GLY A 268 13.63 -3.75 18.35
N ARG A 269 14.06 -2.54 18.68
CA ARG A 269 13.26 -1.48 19.34
C ARG A 269 12.01 -1.04 18.56
N GLY A 270 11.88 -1.39 17.30
CA GLY A 270 10.70 -1.09 16.47
C GLY A 270 9.58 -2.12 16.59
N LEU A 271 9.82 -3.27 17.22
CA LEU A 271 8.90 -4.39 17.32
C LEU A 271 8.55 -4.73 18.77
N CYS A 272 7.36 -5.28 18.94
CA CYS A 272 6.88 -5.96 20.14
C CYS A 272 6.38 -7.34 19.72
N SER A 273 6.75 -8.39 20.46
CA SER A 273 6.20 -9.73 20.28
C SER A 273 5.03 -9.95 21.22
N LEU A 274 3.95 -10.49 20.69
CA LEU A 274 2.72 -10.90 21.37
C LEU A 274 2.58 -12.40 21.17
N THR A 275 2.97 -13.20 22.15
CA THR A 275 2.85 -14.65 22.11
C THR A 275 1.51 -15.06 22.72
N PRO A 276 0.57 -15.67 21.96
CA PRO A 276 -0.73 -16.04 22.48
C PRO A 276 -0.64 -17.03 23.63
N THR A 277 -1.42 -16.81 24.69
CA THR A 277 -1.63 -17.80 25.74
C THR A 277 -2.67 -18.84 25.29
N LYS A 278 -2.97 -19.85 26.14
CA LYS A 278 -3.98 -20.87 25.82
C LYS A 278 -5.44 -20.34 25.76
N SER A 279 -5.66 -19.06 26.05
CA SER A 279 -6.99 -18.46 26.00
C SER A 279 -7.39 -17.90 24.65
N ILE A 280 -6.41 -17.67 23.76
CA ILE A 280 -6.64 -17.04 22.48
C ILE A 280 -5.99 -17.83 21.35
N ASP A 281 -6.75 -18.05 20.29
CA ASP A 281 -6.25 -18.63 19.04
C ASP A 281 -5.37 -17.62 18.31
N LEU A 282 -4.25 -18.07 17.71
CA LEU A 282 -3.30 -17.20 17.02
C LEU A 282 -3.93 -16.45 15.84
N GLN A 283 -4.74 -17.15 15.06
CA GLN A 283 -5.33 -16.57 13.86
C GLN A 283 -6.44 -15.59 14.22
N TYR A 284 -7.25 -15.89 15.25
CA TYR A 284 -8.21 -14.94 15.80
C TYR A 284 -7.50 -13.69 16.34
N ALA A 285 -6.41 -13.88 17.09
CA ALA A 285 -5.58 -12.79 17.60
C ALA A 285 -5.04 -11.91 16.47
N TYR A 286 -4.58 -12.51 15.38
CA TYR A 286 -4.08 -11.80 14.21
C TYR A 286 -5.17 -10.89 13.60
N TYR A 287 -6.37 -11.42 13.38
CA TYR A 287 -7.47 -10.63 12.81
C TYR A 287 -7.97 -9.54 13.76
N VAL A 288 -8.08 -9.84 15.06
CA VAL A 288 -8.51 -8.82 16.04
C VAL A 288 -7.49 -7.69 16.18
N LEU A 289 -6.20 -7.99 16.11
CA LEU A 289 -5.15 -6.98 16.20
C LEU A 289 -5.06 -6.10 14.96
N GLN A 290 -5.46 -6.57 13.78
CA GLN A 290 -5.61 -5.74 12.59
C GLN A 290 -6.60 -4.59 12.84
N THR A 291 -7.71 -4.88 13.53
CA THR A 291 -8.72 -3.85 13.85
C THR A 291 -8.24 -2.83 14.88
N CYS A 292 -7.16 -3.12 15.62
CA CYS A 292 -6.58 -2.21 16.62
C CYS A 292 -5.53 -1.25 16.02
N SER A 293 -5.18 -1.36 14.75
CA SER A 293 -4.09 -0.60 14.12
C SER A 293 -4.28 0.91 14.25
N GLU A 294 -5.46 1.42 13.92
CA GLU A 294 -5.79 2.85 14.05
C GLU A 294 -5.74 3.34 15.51
N GLU A 295 -6.19 2.51 16.47
CA GLU A 295 -6.10 2.88 17.88
C GLU A 295 -4.65 2.99 18.37
N PHE A 296 -3.78 2.10 17.90
CA PHE A 296 -2.35 2.20 18.20
C PHE A 296 -1.74 3.44 17.56
N GLU A 297 -2.08 3.79 16.35
CA GLU A 297 -1.60 4.99 15.68
C GLU A 297 -2.05 6.28 16.40
N GLN A 298 -3.31 6.33 16.84
CA GLN A 298 -3.86 7.47 17.63
C GLN A 298 -3.21 7.60 19.00
N LYS A 299 -2.82 6.49 19.64
CA LYS A 299 -2.13 6.48 20.95
C LYS A 299 -0.63 6.68 20.85
N ALA A 300 -0.07 6.69 19.63
CA ALA A 300 1.36 6.91 19.42
C ALA A 300 1.75 8.36 19.76
N THR A 301 2.85 8.52 20.47
CA THR A 301 3.40 9.81 20.90
C THR A 301 4.76 10.07 20.23
N GLY A 302 5.12 11.34 20.11
CA GLY A 302 6.38 11.80 19.51
C GLY A 302 6.16 12.70 18.30
N SER A 303 6.90 13.80 18.22
CA SER A 303 6.77 14.80 17.13
C SER A 303 7.48 14.38 15.84
N THR A 304 8.67 13.80 15.96
CA THR A 304 9.50 13.38 14.80
C THR A 304 9.39 11.88 14.52
N PHE A 305 9.28 11.06 15.58
CA PHE A 305 9.13 9.60 15.47
C PHE A 305 8.01 9.14 16.39
N LYS A 306 6.84 8.88 15.82
CA LYS A 306 5.72 8.31 16.55
C LYS A 306 6.07 6.92 17.08
N ALA A 307 5.77 6.66 18.36
CA ALA A 307 5.99 5.37 18.98
C ALA A 307 4.94 5.09 20.07
N VAL A 308 4.71 3.79 20.31
CA VAL A 308 3.83 3.29 21.36
C VAL A 308 4.66 2.59 22.42
N GLY A 309 4.47 2.97 23.68
CA GLY A 309 5.14 2.34 24.81
C GLY A 309 4.52 1.02 25.25
N GLY A 310 5.29 0.21 25.97
CA GLY A 310 4.84 -1.12 26.44
C GLY A 310 3.56 -1.08 27.28
N ASP A 311 3.34 -0.04 28.07
CA ASP A 311 2.13 0.10 28.90
C ASP A 311 0.88 0.33 28.06
N VAL A 312 0.99 1.05 26.92
CA VAL A 312 -0.12 1.23 25.98
C VAL A 312 -0.44 -0.10 25.30
N VAL A 313 0.59 -0.85 24.88
CA VAL A 313 0.40 -2.19 24.29
C VAL A 313 -0.29 -3.12 25.30
N LYS A 314 0.24 -3.22 26.52
CA LYS A 314 -0.32 -4.08 27.57
C LYS A 314 -1.79 -3.79 27.89
N LYS A 315 -2.16 -2.50 27.93
CA LYS A 315 -3.51 -2.01 28.27
C LYS A 315 -4.47 -1.94 27.09
N GLN A 316 -4.03 -2.25 25.87
CA GLN A 316 -4.92 -2.34 24.73
C GLN A 316 -5.98 -3.39 24.99
N THR A 317 -7.27 -3.03 24.85
CA THR A 317 -8.40 -3.94 25.06
C THR A 317 -8.81 -4.60 23.77
N ILE A 318 -9.16 -5.88 23.87
CA ILE A 318 -9.70 -6.69 22.78
C ILE A 318 -10.92 -7.49 23.25
N PRO A 319 -11.89 -7.79 22.36
CA PRO A 319 -12.96 -8.72 22.65
C PRO A 319 -12.45 -10.16 22.58
N LEU A 320 -12.80 -10.98 23.55
CA LEU A 320 -12.41 -12.38 23.60
C LEU A 320 -13.65 -13.28 23.60
N PRO A 321 -13.90 -14.03 22.52
CA PRO A 321 -14.96 -15.06 22.44
C PRO A 321 -14.58 -16.34 23.17
N PRO A 322 -15.55 -17.26 23.37
CA PRO A 322 -15.27 -18.66 23.64
C PRO A 322 -14.29 -19.27 22.64
N TYR A 323 -13.39 -20.15 23.07
CA TYR A 323 -12.32 -20.66 22.21
C TYR A 323 -12.81 -21.33 20.92
N ASN A 324 -13.87 -22.14 20.98
CA ASN A 324 -14.45 -22.78 19.80
C ASN A 324 -15.06 -21.74 18.85
N GLU A 325 -15.61 -20.66 19.39
CA GLU A 325 -16.16 -19.57 18.58
C GLU A 325 -15.04 -18.78 17.87
N GLN A 326 -13.87 -18.58 18.50
CA GLN A 326 -12.71 -18.01 17.83
C GLN A 326 -12.36 -18.77 16.56
N GLN A 327 -12.35 -20.10 16.61
CA GLN A 327 -12.05 -20.96 15.45
C GLN A 327 -13.14 -20.84 14.36
N ARG A 328 -14.44 -20.79 14.74
CA ARG A 328 -15.53 -20.58 13.77
C ARG A 328 -15.43 -19.22 13.08
N ILE A 329 -15.05 -18.18 13.84
CA ILE A 329 -14.83 -16.83 13.31
C ILE A 329 -13.68 -16.85 12.31
N VAL A 330 -12.54 -17.45 12.66
CA VAL A 330 -11.37 -17.56 11.76
C VAL A 330 -11.74 -18.27 10.46
N ASN A 331 -12.37 -19.44 10.56
CA ASN A 331 -12.77 -20.21 9.38
C ASN A 331 -13.70 -19.38 8.46
N LYS A 332 -14.63 -18.61 9.05
CA LYS A 332 -15.56 -17.78 8.27
C LYS A 332 -14.86 -16.57 7.63
N ILE A 333 -13.92 -15.94 8.32
CA ILE A 333 -13.09 -14.85 7.73
C ILE A 333 -12.29 -15.40 6.55
N GLU A 334 -11.62 -16.54 6.72
CA GLU A 334 -10.77 -17.14 5.68
C GLU A 334 -11.59 -17.58 4.46
N GLU A 335 -12.77 -18.16 4.66
CA GLU A 335 -13.72 -18.47 3.58
C GLU A 335 -14.09 -17.21 2.76
N LEU A 336 -14.50 -16.13 3.45
CA LEU A 336 -14.92 -14.90 2.80
C LEU A 336 -13.76 -14.16 2.12
N PHE A 337 -12.59 -14.12 2.77
CA PHE A 337 -11.40 -13.49 2.19
C PHE A 337 -10.91 -14.23 0.95
N ALA A 338 -10.94 -15.58 0.95
CA ALA A 338 -10.58 -16.35 -0.22
C ALA A 338 -11.44 -16.00 -1.46
N VAL A 339 -12.75 -15.83 -1.26
CA VAL A 339 -13.65 -15.39 -2.35
C VAL A 339 -13.29 -13.99 -2.85
N LEU A 340 -13.02 -13.04 -1.94
CA LEU A 340 -12.62 -11.67 -2.32
C LEU A 340 -11.28 -11.64 -3.03
N ASP A 341 -10.32 -12.46 -2.61
CA ASP A 341 -9.00 -12.59 -3.26
C ASP A 341 -9.09 -13.21 -4.66
N GLU A 342 -10.01 -14.16 -4.88
CA GLU A 342 -10.28 -14.71 -6.23
C GLU A 342 -10.86 -13.64 -7.16
N ILE A 343 -11.79 -12.81 -6.66
CA ILE A 343 -12.33 -11.68 -7.42
C ILE A 343 -11.20 -10.70 -7.78
N GLN A 344 -10.34 -10.33 -6.82
CA GLN A 344 -9.22 -9.42 -7.06
C GLN A 344 -8.26 -9.97 -8.12
N LYS A 345 -7.86 -11.23 -8.02
CA LYS A 345 -6.99 -11.88 -9.03
C LYS A 345 -7.59 -11.91 -10.43
N SER A 346 -8.90 -12.03 -10.55
CA SER A 346 -9.57 -12.03 -11.84
C SER A 346 -9.61 -10.67 -12.53
N ILE A 347 -9.35 -9.58 -11.79
CA ILE A 347 -9.24 -8.21 -12.32
C ILE A 347 -7.81 -7.95 -12.80
N GLU A 348 -6.82 -8.50 -12.09
CA GLU A 348 -5.39 -8.32 -12.39
C GLU A 348 -4.89 -9.18 -13.57
N ALA A 349 -5.69 -10.19 -14.00
CA ALA A 349 -5.37 -11.13 -15.08
C ALA A 349 -5.82 -10.59 -16.45
#